data_e1d918b84166258d531479eb167039a3
#
_entry.id   e1d918b84166258d531479eb167039a3
#
_cell.length_a   1.000
_cell.length_b   1.000
_cell.length_c   1.000
_cell.angle_alpha   90.00
_cell.angle_beta   90.00
_cell.angle_gamma   90.00
#
_symmetry.space_group_name_H-M   'P 1'
#
loop_
_entity.id
_entity.type
_entity.pdbx_description
1 polymer ?
#
loop_
_entity_poly.entity_id
_entity_poly.type
_entity_poly.pdbx_seq_one_letter_code
_entity_poly.pdbx_strand_id
1 'polypeptide(L)'
;RESKKIEELALVIDTSYSTSGELVRAFLAETYTLLKGRENFFHRMNLHLIQADNTVQQDLLIRNEDELIHAMNHFQLRGGGGTDFRPAFEYVDRLCAEKQFTNLRGLLYFTDGMGTYPARRPPYEAAFLFLGERFDDANVPPWAMKVVLDEEEFAGPAARSASALAEAMSEEDDLYRDLNNS
;
A
#
# COMPACT_ATOMS: atom_id res chain seq x y z
N ARG A 1 0.55 -14.94 -26.72
CA ARG A 1 0.03 -13.57 -26.73
C ARG A 1 -0.29 -13.11 -25.31
N GLU A 2 0.35 -12.08 -24.90
CA GLU A 2 0.17 -11.53 -23.58
C GLU A 2 -1.11 -10.69 -23.51
N SER A 3 -2.06 -11.16 -22.70
CA SER A 3 -3.10 -10.27 -22.26
C SER A 3 -2.48 -9.24 -21.32
N LYS A 4 -2.57 -7.97 -21.67
CA LYS A 4 -2.10 -6.88 -20.82
C LYS A 4 -2.97 -6.84 -19.55
N LYS A 5 -2.50 -7.50 -18.50
CA LYS A 5 -3.19 -7.49 -17.22
C LYS A 5 -3.12 -6.10 -16.61
N ILE A 6 -4.27 -5.63 -16.12
CA ILE A 6 -4.32 -4.42 -15.32
C ILE A 6 -3.74 -4.77 -13.95
N GLU A 7 -2.72 -4.05 -13.53
CA GLU A 7 -2.17 -4.20 -12.18
C GLU A 7 -3.05 -3.43 -11.19
N GLU A 8 -3.58 -4.14 -10.22
CA GLU A 8 -4.49 -3.57 -9.22
C GLU A 8 -3.85 -3.58 -7.85
N LEU A 9 -3.86 -2.43 -7.20
CA LEU A 9 -3.23 -2.25 -5.91
C LEU A 9 -4.01 -1.22 -5.08
N ALA A 10 -4.24 -1.55 -3.80
CA ALA A 10 -4.76 -0.60 -2.83
C ALA A 10 -3.59 -0.11 -1.97
N LEU A 11 -3.34 1.18 -1.99
CA LEU A 11 -2.29 1.82 -1.21
C LEU A 11 -2.96 2.68 -0.14
N VAL A 12 -2.91 2.24 1.11
CA VAL A 12 -3.58 2.91 2.22
C VAL A 12 -2.56 3.65 3.07
N ILE A 13 -2.81 4.91 3.30
CA ILE A 13 -1.97 5.78 4.12
C ILE A 13 -2.73 6.07 5.42
N ASP A 14 -2.11 5.72 6.54
CA ASP A 14 -2.60 6.10 7.87
C ASP A 14 -2.32 7.59 8.08
N THR A 15 -3.39 8.37 8.23
CA THR A 15 -3.32 9.82 8.39
C THR A 15 -3.62 10.26 9.81
N SER A 16 -3.40 9.38 10.79
CA SER A 16 -3.53 9.70 12.20
C SER A 16 -2.48 10.73 12.65
N TYR A 17 -2.56 11.17 13.89
CA TYR A 17 -1.69 12.21 14.45
C TYR A 17 -0.19 11.93 14.34
N SER A 18 0.20 10.66 14.33
CA SER A 18 1.60 10.26 14.30
C SER A 18 2.24 10.34 12.92
N THR A 19 1.45 10.56 11.88
CA THR A 19 1.93 10.56 10.49
C THR A 19 2.15 11.98 9.99
N SER A 20 3.33 12.27 9.44
CA SER A 20 3.62 13.58 8.84
C SER A 20 3.46 13.53 7.33
N GLY A 21 3.07 14.67 6.74
CA GLY A 21 2.95 14.78 5.28
C GLY A 21 4.25 14.54 4.54
N GLU A 22 5.39 14.91 5.14
CA GLU A 22 6.70 14.66 4.55
C GLU A 22 7.03 13.18 4.45
N LEU A 23 6.73 12.42 5.48
CA LEU A 23 6.93 10.96 5.49
C LEU A 23 6.05 10.30 4.44
N VAL A 24 4.81 10.73 4.30
CA VAL A 24 3.90 10.20 3.30
C VAL A 24 4.39 10.50 1.90
N ARG A 25 4.85 11.72 1.64
CA ARG A 25 5.42 12.08 0.33
C ARG A 25 6.64 11.24 0.00
N ALA A 26 7.53 11.03 0.98
CA ALA A 26 8.70 10.17 0.81
C ALA A 26 8.27 8.74 0.48
N PHE A 27 7.29 8.21 1.18
CA PHE A 27 6.74 6.88 0.92
C PHE A 27 6.16 6.77 -0.49
N LEU A 28 5.41 7.77 -0.93
CA LEU A 28 4.84 7.78 -2.28
C LEU A 28 5.93 7.86 -3.34
N ALA A 29 6.98 8.64 -3.11
CA ALA A 29 8.12 8.74 -4.03
C ALA A 29 8.85 7.40 -4.14
N GLU A 30 9.04 6.70 -3.03
CA GLU A 30 9.63 5.36 -3.01
C GLU A 30 8.75 4.35 -3.76
N THR A 31 7.45 4.41 -3.52
CA THR A 31 6.48 3.56 -4.21
C THR A 31 6.54 3.81 -5.72
N TYR A 32 6.61 5.07 -6.13
CA TYR A 32 6.78 5.43 -7.55
C TYR A 32 8.06 4.80 -8.13
N THR A 33 9.17 4.93 -7.43
CA THR A 33 10.46 4.37 -7.88
C THR A 33 10.40 2.86 -8.03
N LEU A 34 9.74 2.18 -7.08
CA LEU A 34 9.53 0.75 -7.12
C LEU A 34 8.69 0.35 -8.34
N LEU A 35 7.57 1.03 -8.55
CA LEU A 35 6.64 0.72 -9.64
C LEU A 35 7.26 1.02 -11.01
N LYS A 36 8.10 2.05 -11.09
CA LYS A 36 8.83 2.39 -12.31
C LYS A 36 9.76 1.26 -12.77
N GLY A 37 10.29 0.48 -11.82
CA GLY A 37 11.12 -0.67 -12.14
C GLY A 37 10.35 -1.89 -12.63
N ARG A 38 9.02 -1.88 -12.53
CA ARG A 38 8.19 -3.01 -12.96
C ARG A 38 7.69 -2.78 -14.38
N GLU A 39 8.09 -3.70 -15.26
CA GLU A 39 7.70 -3.65 -16.66
C GLU A 39 6.17 -3.66 -16.80
N ASN A 40 5.65 -2.73 -17.56
CA ASN A 40 4.23 -2.55 -17.88
C ASN A 40 3.32 -2.05 -16.75
N PHE A 41 3.82 -1.78 -15.55
CA PHE A 41 2.95 -1.30 -14.48
C PHE A 41 2.26 0.03 -14.85
N PHE A 42 3.01 0.96 -15.43
CA PHE A 42 2.47 2.28 -15.79
C PHE A 42 1.59 2.29 -17.04
N HIS A 43 1.58 1.22 -17.81
CA HIS A 43 0.74 1.16 -19.01
C HIS A 43 -0.72 0.91 -18.68
N ARG A 44 -0.99 0.14 -17.64
CA ARG A 44 -2.34 -0.13 -17.15
C ARG A 44 -2.28 -0.42 -15.67
N MET A 45 -2.64 0.55 -14.88
CA MET A 45 -2.79 0.37 -13.45
C MET A 45 -4.20 0.72 -13.00
N ASN A 46 -4.63 0.08 -11.93
CA ASN A 46 -5.81 0.43 -11.17
C ASN A 46 -5.36 0.54 -9.72
N LEU A 47 -4.80 1.69 -9.41
CA LEU A 47 -4.26 1.98 -8.09
C LEU A 47 -5.25 2.89 -7.36
N HIS A 48 -5.68 2.47 -6.18
CA HIS A 48 -6.45 3.33 -5.29
C HIS A 48 -5.53 3.81 -4.18
N LEU A 49 -5.31 5.12 -4.14
CA LEU A 49 -4.58 5.78 -3.06
C LEU A 49 -5.60 6.25 -2.03
N ILE A 50 -5.63 5.57 -0.89
CA ILE A 50 -6.64 5.73 0.13
C ILE A 50 -6.00 6.35 1.36
N GLN A 51 -6.58 7.44 1.86
CA GLN A 51 -6.19 8.03 3.13
C GLN A 51 -7.21 7.65 4.19
N ALA A 52 -6.74 7.19 5.34
CA ALA A 52 -7.60 6.75 6.43
C ALA A 52 -6.97 7.05 7.79
N ASP A 53 -7.78 7.52 8.72
CA ASP A 53 -7.46 7.56 10.14
C ASP A 53 -8.32 6.49 10.84
N ASN A 54 -9.32 6.87 11.63
CA ASN A 54 -10.31 5.91 12.15
C ASN A 54 -11.46 5.67 11.16
N THR A 55 -11.41 6.29 9.99
CA THR A 55 -12.34 6.09 8.87
C THR A 55 -11.65 6.46 7.57
N VAL A 56 -12.21 6.07 6.44
CA VAL A 56 -11.67 6.47 5.13
C VAL A 56 -11.97 7.93 4.88
N GLN A 57 -10.94 8.71 4.62
CA GLN A 57 -11.03 10.15 4.37
C GLN A 57 -10.98 10.51 2.89
N GLN A 58 -10.28 9.74 2.10
CA GLN A 58 -10.14 9.99 0.67
C GLN A 58 -9.76 8.71 -0.06
N ASP A 59 -10.28 8.56 -1.26
CA ASP A 59 -9.89 7.51 -2.20
C ASP A 59 -9.64 8.17 -3.55
N LEU A 60 -8.41 8.09 -4.03
CA LEU A 60 -8.00 8.65 -5.31
C LEU A 60 -7.65 7.52 -6.26
N LEU A 61 -8.41 7.40 -7.35
CA LEU A 61 -8.14 6.44 -8.41
C LEU A 61 -7.01 6.94 -9.31
N ILE A 62 -5.99 6.13 -9.46
CA ILE A 62 -4.81 6.41 -10.29
C ILE A 62 -4.70 5.32 -11.35
N ARG A 63 -4.76 5.70 -12.62
CA ARG A 63 -4.83 4.78 -13.76
C ARG A 63 -3.57 4.77 -14.62
N ASN A 64 -2.69 5.74 -14.42
CA ASN A 64 -1.46 5.87 -15.20
C ASN A 64 -0.39 6.63 -14.43
N GLU A 65 0.82 6.66 -15.00
CA GLU A 65 1.96 7.32 -14.38
C GLU A 65 1.74 8.82 -14.17
N ASP A 66 1.14 9.51 -15.13
CA ASP A 66 0.91 10.95 -15.03
C ASP A 66 -0.03 11.28 -13.88
N GLU A 67 -1.06 10.50 -13.67
CA GLU A 67 -1.97 10.66 -12.53
C GLU A 67 -1.26 10.40 -11.20
N LEU A 68 -0.35 9.43 -11.15
CA LEU A 68 0.45 9.16 -9.95
C LEU A 68 1.40 10.31 -9.63
N ILE A 69 2.10 10.82 -10.62
CA ILE A 69 2.99 11.98 -10.44
C ILE A 69 2.19 13.20 -9.98
N HIS A 70 1.03 13.43 -10.57
CA HIS A 70 0.15 14.53 -10.16
C HIS A 70 -0.27 14.37 -8.69
N ALA A 71 -0.67 13.17 -8.29
CA ALA A 71 -1.06 12.87 -6.91
C ALA A 71 0.09 13.11 -5.94
N MET A 72 1.31 12.70 -6.29
CA MET A 72 2.50 12.93 -5.46
C MET A 72 2.80 14.42 -5.28
N ASN A 73 2.71 15.19 -6.35
CA ASN A 73 3.03 16.63 -6.34
C ASN A 73 1.94 17.46 -5.64
N HIS A 74 0.72 16.98 -5.59
CA HIS A 74 -0.41 17.69 -5.00
C HIS A 74 -0.98 16.98 -3.76
N PHE A 75 -0.20 16.09 -3.16
CA PHE A 75 -0.64 15.35 -1.99
C PHE A 75 -0.95 16.29 -0.83
N GLN A 76 -2.15 16.14 -0.26
CA GLN A 76 -2.58 16.83 0.94
C GLN A 76 -3.08 15.79 1.93
N LEU A 77 -2.52 15.82 3.14
CA LEU A 77 -2.91 14.90 4.20
C LEU A 77 -4.35 15.19 4.62
N ARG A 78 -5.18 14.16 4.62
CA ARG A 78 -6.59 14.23 5.02
C ARG A 78 -6.81 13.32 6.23
N GLY A 79 -7.38 13.84 7.29
CA GLY A 79 -7.62 13.11 8.52
C GLY A 79 -6.94 13.77 9.70
N GLY A 80 -6.26 13.00 10.53
CA GLY A 80 -5.59 13.49 11.73
C GLY A 80 -6.29 13.07 13.02
N GLY A 81 -7.25 12.15 12.93
CA GLY A 81 -7.92 11.55 14.08
C GLY A 81 -7.18 10.34 14.63
N GLY A 82 -7.90 9.48 15.33
CA GLY A 82 -7.38 8.21 15.82
C GLY A 82 -7.10 7.21 14.71
N THR A 83 -6.65 6.04 15.09
CA THR A 83 -6.33 4.97 14.12
C THR A 83 -7.19 3.74 14.33
N ASP A 84 -7.88 3.33 13.29
CA ASP A 84 -8.57 2.04 13.20
C ASP A 84 -8.39 1.54 11.77
N PHE A 85 -7.75 0.39 11.61
CA PHE A 85 -7.46 -0.15 10.28
C PHE A 85 -8.68 -0.82 9.63
N ARG A 86 -9.66 -1.23 10.42
CA ARG A 86 -10.81 -1.99 9.94
C ARG A 86 -11.62 -1.27 8.86
N PRO A 87 -11.95 0.03 8.99
CA PRO A 87 -12.74 0.71 7.96
C PRO A 87 -12.08 0.72 6.58
N ALA A 88 -10.76 0.85 6.52
CA ALA A 88 -10.04 0.83 5.24
C ALA A 88 -10.16 -0.54 4.57
N PHE A 89 -10.03 -1.64 5.33
CA PHE A 89 -10.21 -2.99 4.79
C PHE A 89 -11.65 -3.23 4.35
N GLU A 90 -12.63 -2.80 5.13
CA GLU A 90 -14.04 -2.89 4.77
C GLU A 90 -14.34 -2.12 3.48
N TYR A 91 -13.74 -0.93 3.34
CA TYR A 91 -13.87 -0.12 2.15
C TYR A 91 -13.31 -0.82 0.91
N VAL A 92 -12.10 -1.39 1.02
CA VAL A 92 -11.48 -2.14 -0.08
C VAL A 92 -12.30 -3.39 -0.41
N ASP A 93 -12.85 -4.08 0.60
CA ASP A 93 -13.75 -5.22 0.37
C ASP A 93 -14.98 -4.80 -0.45
N ARG A 94 -15.53 -3.62 -0.20
CA ARG A 94 -16.64 -3.08 -0.99
C ARG A 94 -16.21 -2.76 -2.41
N LEU A 95 -15.02 -2.21 -2.61
CA LEU A 95 -14.49 -1.98 -3.96
C LEU A 95 -14.36 -3.28 -4.74
N CYS A 96 -13.97 -4.36 -4.07
CA CYS A 96 -13.93 -5.69 -4.68
C CYS A 96 -15.35 -6.20 -5.01
N ALA A 97 -16.28 -6.05 -4.08
CA ALA A 97 -17.67 -6.48 -4.28
C ALA A 97 -18.36 -5.71 -5.41
N GLU A 98 -18.06 -4.43 -5.54
CA GLU A 98 -18.59 -3.54 -6.59
C GLU A 98 -17.81 -3.64 -7.90
N LYS A 99 -16.82 -4.52 -7.97
CA LYS A 99 -15.96 -4.74 -9.14
C LYS A 99 -15.15 -3.52 -9.58
N GLN A 100 -14.88 -2.61 -8.64
CA GLN A 100 -13.88 -1.57 -8.83
C GLN A 100 -12.46 -2.18 -8.83
N PHE A 101 -12.28 -3.26 -8.07
CA PHE A 101 -11.17 -4.19 -8.23
C PHE A 101 -11.72 -5.52 -8.73
N THR A 102 -11.17 -6.03 -9.81
CA THR A 102 -11.56 -7.34 -10.36
C THR A 102 -10.53 -8.43 -10.06
N ASN A 103 -9.30 -8.03 -9.83
CA ASN A 103 -8.22 -8.93 -9.46
C ASN A 103 -7.21 -8.16 -8.60
N LEU A 104 -7.63 -7.79 -7.41
CA LEU A 104 -6.78 -7.01 -6.50
C LEU A 104 -5.57 -7.83 -6.09
N ARG A 105 -4.39 -7.33 -6.43
CA ARG A 105 -3.13 -7.98 -6.13
C ARG A 105 -2.80 -7.91 -4.65
N GLY A 106 -2.95 -6.73 -4.06
CA GLY A 106 -2.67 -6.56 -2.66
C GLY A 106 -3.03 -5.19 -2.13
N LEU A 107 -3.01 -5.11 -0.82
CA LEU A 107 -3.20 -3.88 -0.06
C LEU A 107 -1.92 -3.60 0.73
N LEU A 108 -1.35 -2.43 0.53
CA LEU A 108 -0.20 -1.94 1.29
C LEU A 108 -0.68 -0.85 2.24
N TYR A 109 -0.47 -1.06 3.53
CA TYR A 109 -0.91 -0.13 4.56
C TYR A 109 0.29 0.51 5.24
N PHE A 110 0.50 1.80 5.00
CA PHE A 110 1.57 2.59 5.62
C PHE A 110 1.08 3.17 6.95
N THR A 111 1.70 2.78 8.07
CA THR A 111 1.23 3.13 9.42
C THR A 111 2.35 2.97 10.46
N ASP A 112 2.14 3.50 11.66
CA ASP A 112 2.99 3.20 12.83
C ASP A 112 2.52 1.93 13.59
N GLY A 113 1.42 1.33 13.17
CA GLY A 113 0.90 0.10 13.77
C GLY A 113 0.04 0.29 15.00
N MET A 114 -0.15 1.51 15.45
CA MET A 114 -0.93 1.80 16.67
C MET A 114 -2.42 1.95 16.35
N GLY A 115 -3.07 0.83 16.10
CA GLY A 115 -4.50 0.81 15.75
C GLY A 115 -5.10 -0.58 15.92
N THR A 116 -6.38 -0.69 15.59
CA THR A 116 -7.13 -1.94 15.66
C THR A 116 -7.10 -2.66 14.32
N TYR A 117 -6.60 -3.88 14.32
CA TYR A 117 -6.49 -4.71 13.12
C TYR A 117 -7.77 -5.50 12.85
N PRO A 118 -8.05 -5.82 11.57
CA PRO A 118 -9.14 -6.73 11.25
C PRO A 118 -8.89 -8.13 11.82
N ALA A 119 -9.94 -8.77 12.30
CA ALA A 119 -9.85 -10.12 12.86
C ALA A 119 -9.75 -11.20 11.78
N ARG A 120 -10.30 -10.93 10.59
CA ARG A 120 -10.36 -11.90 9.50
C ARG A 120 -9.34 -11.57 8.41
N ARG A 121 -8.72 -12.62 7.90
CA ARG A 121 -7.86 -12.51 6.72
C ARG A 121 -8.70 -12.05 5.51
N PRO A 122 -8.30 -10.98 4.82
CA PRO A 122 -8.96 -10.58 3.58
C PRO A 122 -8.64 -11.57 2.45
N PRO A 123 -9.45 -11.60 1.38
CA PRO A 123 -9.20 -12.50 0.25
C PRO A 123 -8.05 -12.06 -0.67
N TYR A 124 -7.46 -10.90 -0.43
CA TYR A 124 -6.28 -10.38 -1.13
C TYR A 124 -5.10 -10.33 -0.16
N GLU A 125 -3.89 -10.22 -0.69
CA GLU A 125 -2.70 -10.10 0.15
C GLU A 125 -2.64 -8.72 0.80
N ALA A 126 -2.14 -8.66 2.02
CA ALA A 126 -2.00 -7.42 2.76
C ALA A 126 -0.63 -7.33 3.44
N ALA A 127 -0.04 -6.15 3.40
CA ALA A 127 1.21 -5.86 4.07
C ALA A 127 1.09 -4.56 4.86
N PHE A 128 1.62 -4.54 6.07
CA PHE A 128 1.77 -3.34 6.86
C PHE A 128 3.20 -2.85 6.75
N LEU A 129 3.36 -1.60 6.38
CA LEU A 129 4.64 -0.96 6.12
C LEU A 129 4.92 0.04 7.24
N PHE A 130 5.99 -0.20 7.98
CA PHE A 130 6.38 0.62 9.12
C PHE A 130 7.64 1.39 8.80
N LEU A 131 7.66 2.67 9.18
CA LEU A 131 8.80 3.54 8.95
C LEU A 131 9.45 3.93 10.26
N GLY A 132 10.78 3.86 10.29
CA GLY A 132 11.57 4.32 11.42
C GLY A 132 11.60 3.36 12.58
N GLU A 133 11.91 3.90 13.78
CA GLU A 133 12.04 3.11 15.00
C GLU A 133 10.81 3.18 15.90
N ARG A 134 9.90 4.10 15.61
CA ARG A 134 8.71 4.34 16.43
C ARG A 134 7.47 3.71 15.80
N PHE A 135 7.40 2.41 15.87
CA PHE A 135 6.23 1.67 15.42
C PHE A 135 5.93 0.53 16.36
N ASP A 136 4.70 0.06 16.35
CA ASP A 136 4.26 -1.10 17.11
C ASP A 136 3.79 -2.18 16.14
N ASP A 137 4.55 -3.25 16.04
CA ASP A 137 4.22 -4.39 15.18
C ASP A 137 3.69 -5.60 15.96
N ALA A 138 3.51 -5.46 17.28
CA ALA A 138 3.18 -6.58 18.16
C ALA A 138 1.82 -7.22 17.83
N ASN A 139 0.89 -6.45 17.32
CA ASN A 139 -0.47 -6.90 17.06
C ASN A 139 -0.78 -7.15 15.59
N VAL A 140 0.22 -7.09 14.72
CA VAL A 140 0.02 -7.41 13.29
C VAL A 140 -0.48 -8.84 13.17
N PRO A 141 -1.60 -9.06 12.49
CA PRO A 141 -2.14 -10.41 12.34
C PRO A 141 -1.19 -11.33 11.59
N PRO A 142 -1.19 -12.64 11.90
CA PRO A 142 -0.31 -13.59 11.21
C PRO A 142 -0.59 -13.73 9.72
N TRP A 143 -1.77 -13.32 9.25
CA TRP A 143 -2.11 -13.35 7.82
C TRP A 143 -1.52 -12.17 7.05
N ALA A 144 -1.00 -11.16 7.71
CA ALA A 144 -0.43 -9.97 7.06
C ALA A 144 1.09 -10.03 7.06
N MET A 145 1.70 -9.47 6.01
CA MET A 145 3.15 -9.28 5.97
C MET A 145 3.53 -8.03 6.75
N LYS A 146 4.73 -8.06 7.33
CA LYS A 146 5.34 -6.91 7.99
C LYS A 146 6.56 -6.49 7.20
N VAL A 147 6.60 -5.21 6.81
CA VAL A 147 7.77 -4.63 6.15
C VAL A 147 8.20 -3.42 6.97
N VAL A 148 9.43 -3.45 7.47
CA VAL A 148 10.00 -2.33 8.22
C VAL A 148 10.94 -1.57 7.31
N LEU A 149 10.67 -0.28 7.15
CA LEU A 149 11.45 0.61 6.30
C LEU A 149 12.27 1.54 7.18
N ASP A 150 13.56 1.65 6.91
CA ASP A 150 14.47 2.50 7.68
C ASP A 150 14.33 3.96 7.21
N GLU A 151 14.23 4.91 8.16
CA GLU A 151 14.19 6.34 7.85
C GLU A 151 15.42 6.81 7.07
N GLU A 152 16.59 6.27 7.36
CA GLU A 152 17.81 6.59 6.62
C GLU A 152 17.72 6.15 5.16
N GLU A 153 17.05 5.04 4.91
CA GLU A 153 16.78 4.56 3.57
C GLU A 153 15.80 5.47 2.82
N PHE A 154 14.89 6.11 3.54
CA PHE A 154 13.95 7.09 2.98
C PHE A 154 14.62 8.45 2.73
N ALA A 155 15.61 8.81 3.53
CA ALA A 155 16.32 10.08 3.39
C ALA A 155 17.45 10.01 2.34
N GLY A 156 17.89 8.78 1.98
CA GLY A 156 18.94 8.55 1.00
C GLY A 156 18.41 8.19 -0.38
N PRO A 157 19.29 7.82 -1.30
CA PRO A 157 18.83 7.22 -2.55
C PRO A 157 18.01 5.98 -2.21
N ALA A 158 16.84 5.96 -2.75
CA ALA A 158 15.72 5.07 -2.46
C ALA A 158 15.98 3.55 -2.58
N ALA A 159 17.21 3.15 -2.83
CA ALA A 159 17.55 1.81 -3.26
C ALA A 159 17.15 0.71 -2.27
N ARG A 160 17.32 0.92 -0.97
CA ARG A 160 17.05 -0.12 0.03
C ARG A 160 15.57 -0.24 0.36
N SER A 161 14.86 0.87 0.47
CA SER A 161 13.41 0.87 0.72
C SER A 161 12.67 0.27 -0.47
N ALA A 162 13.07 0.65 -1.68
CA ALA A 162 12.54 0.07 -2.91
C ALA A 162 12.83 -1.43 -2.98
N SER A 163 14.03 -1.88 -2.56
CA SER A 163 14.38 -3.29 -2.50
C SER A 163 13.51 -4.07 -1.52
N ALA A 164 13.26 -3.52 -0.32
CA ALA A 164 12.42 -4.18 0.67
C ALA A 164 10.98 -4.37 0.16
N LEU A 165 10.42 -3.35 -0.47
CA LEU A 165 9.10 -3.43 -1.07
C LEU A 165 9.07 -4.40 -2.25
N ALA A 166 10.11 -4.37 -3.08
CA ALA A 166 10.23 -5.28 -4.22
C ALA A 166 10.32 -6.74 -3.77
N GLU A 167 11.09 -7.01 -2.72
CA GLU A 167 11.20 -8.36 -2.14
C GLU A 167 9.84 -8.84 -1.61
N ALA A 168 9.14 -7.99 -0.85
CA ALA A 168 7.83 -8.32 -0.32
C ALA A 168 6.83 -8.66 -1.44
N MET A 169 6.79 -7.86 -2.48
CA MET A 169 5.91 -8.09 -3.65
C MET A 169 6.34 -9.30 -4.47
N SER A 170 7.65 -9.56 -4.58
CA SER A 170 8.19 -10.70 -5.31
C SER A 170 7.90 -12.04 -4.61
N GLU A 171 8.01 -12.08 -3.29
CA GLU A 171 7.68 -13.27 -2.51
C GLU A 171 6.22 -13.66 -2.69
N GLU A 172 5.32 -12.70 -2.75
CA GLU A 172 3.91 -12.96 -3.04
C GLU A 172 3.69 -13.55 -4.44
N ASP A 173 4.38 -13.02 -5.43
CA ASP A 173 4.31 -13.54 -6.78
C ASP A 173 4.75 -15.01 -6.86
N ASP A 174 5.82 -15.35 -6.16
CA ASP A 174 6.33 -16.71 -6.12
C ASP A 174 5.37 -17.66 -5.39
N LEU A 175 4.81 -17.23 -4.26
CA LEU A 175 3.80 -17.99 -3.54
C LEU A 175 2.55 -18.23 -4.38
N TYR A 176 2.11 -17.22 -5.11
CA TYR A 176 0.94 -17.33 -5.98
C TYR A 176 1.19 -18.27 -7.16
N ARG A 177 2.40 -18.27 -7.72
CA ARG A 177 2.80 -19.19 -8.77
C ARG A 177 2.84 -20.62 -8.28
N ASP A 178 3.39 -20.86 -7.10
CA ASP A 178 3.47 -22.19 -6.51
C ASP A 178 2.09 -22.78 -6.21
N LEU A 179 1.15 -21.95 -5.76
CA LEU A 179 -0.24 -22.36 -5.51
C LEU A 179 -0.99 -22.71 -6.80
N ASN A 180 -0.65 -22.06 -7.92
CA ASN A 180 -1.30 -22.31 -9.19
C ASN A 180 -0.65 -23.44 -10.00
N ASN A 181 0.52 -23.90 -9.62
CA ASN A 181 1.27 -24.96 -10.31
C ASN A 181 1.21 -26.31 -9.59
N SER A 182 0.48 -26.41 -8.48
CA SER A 182 0.32 -27.67 -7.74
C SER A 182 -1.00 -28.37 -8.05
#